data_ec93b16e84e40f91a8bbe7492c5681ca
#
_entry.id   ec93b16e84e40f91a8bbe7492c5681ca
#
_cell.length_a   1.000
_cell.length_b   1.000
_cell.length_c   1.000
_cell.angle_alpha   90.00
_cell.angle_beta   90.00
_cell.angle_gamma   90.00
#
_symmetry.space_group_name_H-M   'P 1'
#
loop_
_entity.id
_entity.type
_entity.pdbx_description
1 polymer ?
#
loop_
_entity_poly.entity_id
_entity_poly.type
_entity_poly.pdbx_seq_one_letter_code
_entity_poly.pdbx_strand_id
1 'polypeptide(L)'
;AEASGRIGPGSHIIESSSGSLGIALASLAAARGYHMIVVTDPNASPRSISHMRALGAEVLVVSQRDTNGGFLQTRLKLLRRMLDSDPGIVWLNQYENPANPEAHRLYTYQEIIDACGDPDWLFVGAGTTGTLMGCMQGLVARGASTRLVAVDTTGSVTFGMPPGPRHIPGLGTSTRPPIFQDSPGLEKVHVEEIHAIHMCRRLARDSGILVGGSTGTVLAAVAAMAPKFAPRSTVVAISPDLGERYLETIYDDGWVVERFGVKALDLDTPPKAFVVPEALVAH
;
A
#
# COMPACT_ATOMS: atom_id res chain seq x y z
N ALA A 1 -0.68 -18.16 -11.27
CA ALA A 1 -1.97 -18.79 -11.61
C ALA A 1 -1.94 -19.36 -13.03
N GLU A 2 -1.42 -18.62 -14.03
CA GLU A 2 -1.26 -19.11 -15.41
C GLU A 2 -0.32 -20.32 -15.49
N ALA A 3 0.88 -20.18 -14.92
CA ALA A 3 1.89 -21.26 -14.94
C ALA A 3 1.41 -22.57 -14.28
N SER A 4 0.45 -22.48 -13.36
CA SER A 4 -0.19 -23.63 -12.71
C SER A 4 -1.47 -24.11 -13.41
N GLY A 5 -1.86 -23.49 -14.51
CA GLY A 5 -3.08 -23.81 -15.25
C GLY A 5 -4.39 -23.43 -14.53
N ARG A 6 -4.33 -22.65 -13.45
CA ARG A 6 -5.52 -22.21 -12.73
C ARG A 6 -6.37 -21.20 -13.48
N ILE A 7 -5.75 -20.40 -14.35
CA ILE A 7 -6.40 -19.44 -15.23
C ILE A 7 -5.86 -19.53 -16.65
N GLY A 8 -6.72 -19.23 -17.61
CA GLY A 8 -6.44 -19.12 -19.03
C GLY A 8 -7.45 -18.19 -19.71
N PRO A 9 -7.37 -17.98 -21.04
CA PRO A 9 -8.31 -17.14 -21.77
C PRO A 9 -9.76 -17.50 -21.44
N GLY A 10 -10.60 -16.50 -21.17
CA GLY A 10 -11.97 -16.67 -20.74
C GLY A 10 -12.19 -16.89 -19.23
N SER A 11 -11.13 -17.05 -18.43
CA SER A 11 -11.26 -17.20 -16.98
C SER A 11 -11.85 -15.95 -16.33
N HIS A 12 -12.69 -16.15 -15.33
CA HIS A 12 -13.21 -15.10 -14.48
C HIS A 12 -12.31 -14.93 -13.26
N ILE A 13 -11.78 -13.73 -13.08
CA ILE A 13 -10.86 -13.41 -11.99
C ILE A 13 -11.50 -12.33 -11.11
N ILE A 14 -11.41 -12.49 -9.80
CA ILE A 14 -11.88 -11.49 -8.83
C ILE A 14 -10.74 -11.06 -7.91
N GLU A 15 -10.71 -9.78 -7.55
CA GLU A 15 -9.78 -9.26 -6.55
C GLU A 15 -10.39 -8.10 -5.76
N SER A 16 -9.96 -7.96 -4.51
CA SER A 16 -10.27 -6.82 -3.64
C SER A 16 -9.16 -5.77 -3.73
N SER A 17 -9.41 -4.67 -4.43
CA SER A 17 -8.40 -3.61 -4.58
C SER A 17 -9.05 -2.23 -4.72
N SER A 18 -8.47 -1.22 -4.06
CA SER A 18 -8.88 0.19 -4.21
C SER A 18 -7.95 1.01 -5.11
N GLY A 19 -6.94 0.39 -5.74
CA GLY A 19 -5.96 1.18 -6.51
C GLY A 19 -5.12 0.37 -7.49
N SER A 20 -3.80 0.49 -7.35
CA SER A 20 -2.81 0.06 -8.36
C SER A 20 -2.92 -1.41 -8.79
N LEU A 21 -3.16 -2.33 -7.85
CA LEU A 21 -3.32 -3.75 -8.21
C LEU A 21 -4.57 -3.99 -9.07
N GLY A 22 -5.70 -3.34 -8.73
CA GLY A 22 -6.93 -3.46 -9.53
C GLY A 22 -6.72 -3.00 -10.96
N ILE A 23 -6.02 -1.88 -11.17
CA ILE A 23 -5.68 -1.37 -12.50
C ILE A 23 -4.73 -2.33 -13.23
N ALA A 24 -3.68 -2.81 -12.56
CA ALA A 24 -2.72 -3.74 -13.17
C ALA A 24 -3.39 -5.05 -13.60
N LEU A 25 -4.28 -5.61 -12.75
CA LEU A 25 -5.02 -6.81 -13.09
C LEU A 25 -6.03 -6.58 -14.22
N ALA A 26 -6.71 -5.42 -14.24
CA ALA A 26 -7.59 -5.05 -15.35
C ALA A 26 -6.83 -4.94 -16.68
N SER A 27 -5.63 -4.32 -16.66
CA SER A 27 -4.74 -4.26 -17.83
C SER A 27 -4.33 -5.64 -18.33
N LEU A 28 -3.90 -6.51 -17.42
CA LEU A 28 -3.50 -7.88 -17.77
C LEU A 28 -4.68 -8.69 -18.28
N ALA A 29 -5.86 -8.52 -17.66
CA ALA A 29 -7.08 -9.20 -18.06
C ALA A 29 -7.49 -8.81 -19.49
N ALA A 30 -7.48 -7.52 -19.81
CA ALA A 30 -7.75 -7.02 -21.15
C ALA A 30 -6.76 -7.61 -22.19
N ALA A 31 -5.46 -7.62 -21.86
CA ALA A 31 -4.43 -8.10 -22.76
C ALA A 31 -4.45 -9.62 -22.98
N ARG A 32 -4.99 -10.41 -22.03
CA ARG A 32 -4.93 -11.88 -22.03
C ARG A 32 -6.31 -12.55 -22.16
N GLY A 33 -7.36 -11.76 -22.35
CA GLY A 33 -8.72 -12.26 -22.55
C GLY A 33 -9.35 -12.87 -21.30
N TYR A 34 -9.07 -12.31 -20.12
CA TYR A 34 -9.75 -12.67 -18.86
C TYR A 34 -10.92 -11.73 -18.58
N HIS A 35 -11.89 -12.21 -17.82
CA HIS A 35 -12.96 -11.39 -17.26
C HIS A 35 -12.54 -10.95 -15.84
N MET A 36 -12.34 -9.63 -15.64
CA MET A 36 -11.86 -9.10 -14.36
C MET A 36 -12.99 -8.44 -13.57
N ILE A 37 -13.16 -8.86 -12.31
CA ILE A 37 -14.05 -8.25 -11.33
C ILE A 37 -13.20 -7.64 -10.22
N VAL A 38 -13.36 -6.34 -9.96
CA VAL A 38 -12.68 -5.64 -8.88
C VAL A 38 -13.68 -5.19 -7.83
N VAL A 39 -13.52 -5.68 -6.60
CA VAL A 39 -14.30 -5.20 -5.45
C VAL A 39 -13.52 -4.08 -4.76
N THR A 40 -14.10 -2.90 -4.72
CA THR A 40 -13.48 -1.70 -4.16
C THR A 40 -14.40 -0.96 -3.18
N ASP A 41 -14.01 0.20 -2.70
CA ASP A 41 -14.71 1.02 -1.71
C ASP A 41 -14.61 2.52 -2.03
N PRO A 42 -15.31 3.42 -1.29
CA PRO A 42 -15.32 4.85 -1.55
C PRO A 42 -13.98 5.58 -1.38
N ASN A 43 -12.95 4.94 -0.79
CA ASN A 43 -11.61 5.53 -0.70
C ASN A 43 -10.83 5.38 -2.01
N ALA A 44 -11.31 4.53 -2.93
CA ALA A 44 -10.73 4.46 -4.28
C ALA A 44 -11.01 5.75 -5.04
N SER A 45 -9.98 6.34 -5.66
CA SER A 45 -10.19 7.56 -6.44
C SER A 45 -11.14 7.30 -7.62
N PRO A 46 -12.02 8.26 -7.98
CA PRO A 46 -12.88 8.16 -9.15
C PRO A 46 -12.10 7.84 -10.43
N ARG A 47 -10.90 8.38 -10.57
CA ARG A 47 -10.00 8.11 -11.70
C ARG A 47 -9.55 6.66 -11.75
N SER A 48 -9.22 6.05 -10.60
CA SER A 48 -8.85 4.63 -10.55
C SER A 48 -10.02 3.73 -10.95
N ILE A 49 -11.22 4.02 -10.48
CA ILE A 49 -12.45 3.29 -10.85
C ILE A 49 -12.72 3.42 -12.36
N SER A 50 -12.64 4.64 -12.90
CA SER A 50 -12.84 4.90 -14.33
C SER A 50 -11.76 4.19 -15.17
N HIS A 51 -10.51 4.18 -14.71
CA HIS A 51 -9.42 3.49 -15.39
C HIS A 51 -9.67 1.97 -15.47
N MET A 52 -10.03 1.32 -14.36
CA MET A 52 -10.35 -0.11 -14.34
C MET A 52 -11.52 -0.44 -15.28
N ARG A 53 -12.59 0.39 -15.27
CA ARG A 53 -13.75 0.22 -16.17
C ARG A 53 -13.38 0.40 -17.66
N ALA A 54 -12.55 1.39 -17.97
CA ALA A 54 -12.06 1.62 -19.34
C ALA A 54 -11.24 0.44 -19.89
N LEU A 55 -10.60 -0.33 -19.00
CA LEU A 55 -9.89 -1.57 -19.33
C LEU A 55 -10.82 -2.80 -19.39
N GLY A 56 -12.14 -2.61 -19.25
CA GLY A 56 -13.14 -3.68 -19.34
C GLY A 56 -13.40 -4.42 -18.03
N ALA A 57 -12.86 -3.99 -16.91
CA ALA A 57 -13.14 -4.62 -15.64
C ALA A 57 -14.55 -4.22 -15.11
N GLU A 58 -15.27 -5.20 -14.55
CA GLU A 58 -16.42 -4.95 -13.70
C GLU A 58 -15.94 -4.43 -12.35
N VAL A 59 -16.43 -3.23 -11.94
CA VAL A 59 -16.02 -2.62 -10.67
C VAL A 59 -17.19 -2.49 -9.73
N LEU A 60 -17.15 -3.27 -8.64
CA LEU A 60 -18.15 -3.29 -7.58
C LEU A 60 -17.68 -2.45 -6.39
N VAL A 61 -18.44 -1.41 -6.05
CA VAL A 61 -18.09 -0.49 -4.96
C VAL A 61 -18.96 -0.80 -3.75
N VAL A 62 -18.36 -1.27 -2.64
CA VAL A 62 -19.08 -1.44 -1.38
C VAL A 62 -19.26 -0.07 -0.71
N SER A 63 -20.36 0.10 0.04
CA SER A 63 -20.68 1.38 0.70
C SER A 63 -20.65 1.30 2.23
N GLN A 64 -20.72 0.10 2.80
CA GLN A 64 -20.77 -0.10 4.25
C GLN A 64 -19.37 -0.27 4.85
N ARG A 65 -19.08 0.47 5.93
CA ARG A 65 -17.86 0.27 6.71
C ARG A 65 -17.94 -1.04 7.50
N ASP A 66 -16.81 -1.65 7.71
CA ASP A 66 -16.65 -2.79 8.61
C ASP A 66 -16.58 -2.36 10.09
N THR A 67 -16.54 -3.32 11.00
CA THR A 67 -16.51 -3.09 12.45
C THR A 67 -15.27 -2.32 12.93
N ASN A 68 -14.21 -2.32 12.14
CA ASN A 68 -12.96 -1.60 12.41
C ASN A 68 -12.90 -0.22 11.71
N GLY A 69 -14.06 0.26 11.20
CA GLY A 69 -14.17 1.56 10.54
C GLY A 69 -13.61 1.63 9.12
N GLY A 70 -13.06 0.53 8.60
CA GLY A 70 -12.58 0.40 7.23
C GLY A 70 -13.63 -0.22 6.29
N PHE A 71 -13.17 -0.73 5.16
CA PHE A 71 -14.03 -1.39 4.16
C PHE A 71 -13.53 -2.80 3.78
N LEU A 72 -12.35 -3.20 4.27
CA LEU A 72 -11.71 -4.43 3.82
C LEU A 72 -12.57 -5.66 4.08
N GLN A 73 -13.10 -5.81 5.30
CA GLN A 73 -13.94 -6.96 5.64
C GLN A 73 -15.22 -7.00 4.81
N THR A 74 -15.83 -5.84 4.54
CA THR A 74 -17.04 -5.75 3.69
C THR A 74 -16.73 -6.15 2.26
N ARG A 75 -15.60 -5.71 1.69
CA ARG A 75 -15.14 -6.14 0.37
C ARG A 75 -14.91 -7.65 0.32
N LEU A 76 -14.17 -8.20 1.29
CA LEU A 76 -13.89 -9.62 1.35
C LEU A 76 -15.16 -10.47 1.55
N LYS A 77 -16.15 -9.96 2.31
CA LYS A 77 -17.45 -10.64 2.48
C LYS A 77 -18.23 -10.69 1.17
N LEU A 78 -18.26 -9.61 0.39
CA LEU A 78 -18.90 -9.61 -0.92
C LEU A 78 -18.18 -10.58 -1.87
N LEU A 79 -16.86 -10.51 -1.93
CA LEU A 79 -16.03 -11.38 -2.77
C LEU A 79 -16.28 -12.87 -2.45
N ARG A 80 -16.28 -13.26 -1.16
CA ARG A 80 -16.54 -14.65 -0.75
C ARG A 80 -17.93 -15.12 -1.17
N ARG A 81 -18.96 -14.28 -1.03
CA ARG A 81 -20.31 -14.62 -1.52
C ARG A 81 -20.33 -14.89 -3.03
N MET A 82 -19.56 -14.15 -3.82
CA MET A 82 -19.46 -14.38 -5.27
C MET A 82 -18.76 -15.70 -5.57
N LEU A 83 -17.70 -16.03 -4.85
CA LEU A 83 -17.01 -17.32 -4.97
C LEU A 83 -17.92 -18.51 -4.57
N ASP A 84 -18.73 -18.33 -3.52
CA ASP A 84 -19.69 -19.36 -3.08
C ASP A 84 -20.80 -19.58 -4.11
N SER A 85 -21.19 -18.53 -4.85
CA SER A 85 -22.24 -18.62 -5.88
C SER A 85 -21.72 -19.10 -7.23
N ASP A 86 -20.44 -18.88 -7.55
CA ASP A 86 -19.80 -19.31 -8.80
C ASP A 86 -18.38 -19.85 -8.55
N PRO A 87 -18.23 -21.19 -8.45
CA PRO A 87 -16.93 -21.83 -8.26
C PRO A 87 -15.94 -21.66 -9.45
N GLY A 88 -16.41 -21.16 -10.60
CA GLY A 88 -15.58 -20.86 -11.76
C GLY A 88 -14.78 -19.57 -11.63
N ILE A 89 -15.10 -18.74 -10.65
CA ILE A 89 -14.37 -17.49 -10.39
C ILE A 89 -13.08 -17.81 -9.61
N VAL A 90 -11.97 -17.25 -10.06
CA VAL A 90 -10.66 -17.41 -9.41
C VAL A 90 -10.28 -16.15 -8.64
N TRP A 91 -10.15 -16.26 -7.33
CA TRP A 91 -9.59 -15.21 -6.49
C TRP A 91 -8.06 -15.34 -6.41
N LEU A 92 -7.34 -14.26 -6.74
CA LEU A 92 -5.89 -14.22 -6.66
C LEU A 92 -5.39 -13.99 -5.25
N ASN A 93 -6.20 -13.34 -4.40
CA ASN A 93 -6.00 -13.14 -2.97
C ASN A 93 -4.65 -12.50 -2.61
N GLN A 94 -4.50 -11.22 -2.90
CA GLN A 94 -3.29 -10.47 -2.58
C GLN A 94 -2.88 -10.49 -1.10
N TYR A 95 -3.79 -10.85 -0.19
CA TYR A 95 -3.55 -10.84 1.26
C TYR A 95 -2.92 -12.12 1.78
N GLU A 96 -3.03 -13.23 1.03
CA GLU A 96 -2.58 -14.57 1.45
C GLU A 96 -1.68 -15.24 0.42
N ASN A 97 -1.71 -14.79 -0.84
CA ASN A 97 -0.98 -15.42 -1.92
C ASN A 97 0.54 -15.23 -1.78
N PRO A 98 1.33 -16.31 -1.62
CA PRO A 98 2.78 -16.20 -1.50
C PRO A 98 3.46 -15.65 -2.75
N ALA A 99 2.79 -15.67 -3.91
CA ALA A 99 3.30 -15.05 -5.12
C ALA A 99 3.41 -13.52 -5.00
N ASN A 100 2.67 -12.88 -4.07
CA ASN A 100 2.77 -11.46 -3.82
C ASN A 100 4.16 -11.09 -3.24
N PRO A 101 4.59 -11.56 -2.06
CA PRO A 101 5.93 -11.27 -1.58
C PRO A 101 7.03 -11.83 -2.48
N GLU A 102 6.83 -12.98 -3.11
CA GLU A 102 7.82 -13.57 -4.02
C GLU A 102 8.10 -12.66 -5.22
N ALA A 103 7.09 -12.06 -5.84
CA ALA A 103 7.28 -11.10 -6.92
C ALA A 103 8.13 -9.90 -6.47
N HIS A 104 7.87 -9.38 -5.27
CA HIS A 104 8.65 -8.27 -4.72
C HIS A 104 10.07 -8.67 -4.34
N ARG A 105 10.29 -9.91 -3.89
CA ARG A 105 11.63 -10.44 -3.65
C ARG A 105 12.44 -10.55 -4.95
N LEU A 106 11.81 -11.09 -6.01
CA LEU A 106 12.49 -11.36 -7.29
C LEU A 106 12.74 -10.12 -8.14
N TYR A 107 11.85 -9.12 -8.04
CA TYR A 107 11.89 -7.93 -8.90
C TYR A 107 12.18 -6.67 -8.10
N THR A 108 11.28 -6.21 -7.23
CA THR A 108 11.42 -4.93 -6.54
C THR A 108 12.70 -4.85 -5.70
N TYR A 109 12.95 -5.89 -4.90
CA TYR A 109 14.19 -5.94 -4.08
C TYR A 109 15.43 -6.04 -4.96
N GLN A 110 15.40 -6.87 -6.01
CA GLN A 110 16.53 -7.02 -6.92
C GLN A 110 16.85 -5.70 -7.64
N GLU A 111 15.84 -4.97 -8.12
CA GLU A 111 16.02 -3.67 -8.74
C GLU A 111 16.64 -2.64 -7.78
N ILE A 112 16.27 -2.66 -6.49
CA ILE A 112 16.91 -1.81 -5.48
C ILE A 112 18.39 -2.15 -5.36
N ILE A 113 18.73 -3.42 -5.25
CA ILE A 113 20.13 -3.86 -5.12
C ILE A 113 20.93 -3.54 -6.37
N ASP A 114 20.37 -3.72 -7.55
CA ASP A 114 21.03 -3.41 -8.82
C ASP A 114 21.28 -1.91 -8.98
N ALA A 115 20.38 -1.07 -8.45
CA ALA A 115 20.48 0.38 -8.56
C ALA A 115 21.43 1.02 -7.54
N CYS A 116 21.49 0.53 -6.30
CA CYS A 116 22.23 1.21 -5.23
C CYS A 116 23.03 0.28 -4.30
N GLY A 117 23.10 -1.01 -4.59
CA GLY A 117 23.76 -1.98 -3.69
C GLY A 117 22.93 -2.23 -2.42
N ASP A 118 23.60 -2.64 -1.35
CA ASP A 118 22.96 -2.83 -0.05
C ASP A 118 22.82 -1.47 0.66
N PRO A 119 21.61 -0.87 0.76
CA PRO A 119 21.44 0.39 1.46
C PRO A 119 21.58 0.20 2.98
N ASP A 120 21.97 1.24 3.70
CA ASP A 120 21.97 1.21 5.17
C ASP A 120 20.54 1.13 5.73
N TRP A 121 19.60 1.80 5.06
CA TRP A 121 18.20 1.85 5.45
C TRP A 121 17.28 1.64 4.24
N LEU A 122 16.27 0.79 4.40
CA LEU A 122 15.22 0.56 3.42
C LEU A 122 13.84 0.80 4.06
N PHE A 123 13.12 1.81 3.58
CA PHE A 123 11.79 2.17 4.06
C PHE A 123 10.73 1.63 3.10
N VAL A 124 9.81 0.84 3.61
CA VAL A 124 8.76 0.17 2.82
C VAL A 124 7.39 0.41 3.44
N GLY A 125 6.46 0.92 2.64
CA GLY A 125 5.07 1.12 3.05
C GLY A 125 4.31 -0.20 3.20
N ALA A 126 3.47 -0.30 4.23
CA ALA A 126 2.70 -1.50 4.55
C ALA A 126 1.21 -1.35 4.17
N GLY A 127 0.81 -1.98 3.06
CA GLY A 127 -0.58 -2.27 2.70
C GLY A 127 -0.89 -3.75 2.98
N THR A 128 -0.92 -4.59 1.95
CA THR A 128 -0.99 -6.06 2.11
C THR A 128 0.28 -6.66 2.72
N THR A 129 1.30 -5.87 2.90
CA THR A 129 2.66 -6.23 3.32
C THR A 129 3.48 -7.06 2.31
N GLY A 130 2.96 -7.29 1.12
CA GLY A 130 3.67 -8.07 0.09
C GLY A 130 5.05 -7.52 -0.24
N THR A 131 5.16 -6.22 -0.52
CA THR A 131 6.44 -5.55 -0.79
C THR A 131 7.38 -5.63 0.41
N LEU A 132 6.87 -5.38 1.60
CA LEU A 132 7.64 -5.46 2.85
C LEU A 132 8.22 -6.86 3.07
N MET A 133 7.37 -7.88 2.94
CA MET A 133 7.80 -9.28 3.13
C MET A 133 8.78 -9.73 2.03
N GLY A 134 8.55 -9.31 0.78
CA GLY A 134 9.46 -9.61 -0.31
C GLY A 134 10.84 -9.00 -0.10
N CYS A 135 10.91 -7.73 0.30
CA CYS A 135 12.17 -7.07 0.66
C CYS A 135 12.85 -7.75 1.85
N MET A 136 12.09 -8.09 2.90
CA MET A 136 12.62 -8.80 4.07
C MET A 136 13.22 -10.16 3.69
N GLN A 137 12.52 -10.94 2.88
CA GLN A 137 13.02 -12.24 2.39
C GLN A 137 14.29 -12.07 1.55
N GLY A 138 14.35 -11.02 0.71
CA GLY A 138 15.53 -10.70 -0.08
C GLY A 138 16.73 -10.34 0.79
N LEU A 139 16.54 -9.49 1.80
CA LEU A 139 17.58 -9.11 2.77
C LEU A 139 18.12 -10.33 3.53
N VAL A 140 17.23 -11.18 4.04
CA VAL A 140 17.60 -12.41 4.75
C VAL A 140 18.39 -13.36 3.85
N ALA A 141 17.90 -13.61 2.64
CA ALA A 141 18.57 -14.50 1.69
C ALA A 141 19.96 -14.02 1.29
N ARG A 142 20.17 -12.69 1.26
CA ARG A 142 21.46 -12.07 0.94
C ARG A 142 22.39 -11.94 2.16
N GLY A 143 21.87 -12.09 3.38
CA GLY A 143 22.63 -11.81 4.60
C GLY A 143 22.99 -10.33 4.76
N ALA A 144 22.16 -9.43 4.21
CA ALA A 144 22.41 -7.99 4.22
C ALA A 144 22.20 -7.39 5.60
N SER A 145 23.00 -6.37 5.94
CA SER A 145 22.91 -5.62 7.21
C SER A 145 21.95 -4.43 7.15
N THR A 146 21.24 -4.26 6.05
CA THR A 146 20.26 -3.20 5.82
C THR A 146 19.20 -3.18 6.92
N ARG A 147 18.94 -2.02 7.51
CA ARG A 147 17.85 -1.81 8.46
C ARG A 147 16.55 -1.60 7.71
N LEU A 148 15.65 -2.59 7.82
CA LEU A 148 14.32 -2.53 7.19
C LEU A 148 13.35 -1.80 8.12
N VAL A 149 12.68 -0.77 7.59
CA VAL A 149 11.66 0.00 8.29
C VAL A 149 10.31 -0.22 7.61
N ALA A 150 9.39 -0.81 8.33
CA ALA A 150 8.01 -0.98 7.93
C ALA A 150 7.22 0.29 8.28
N VAL A 151 6.72 0.99 7.27
CA VAL A 151 5.98 2.25 7.46
C VAL A 151 4.49 2.00 7.23
N ASP A 152 3.67 2.39 8.21
CA ASP A 152 2.23 2.30 8.13
C ASP A 152 1.59 3.64 8.52
N THR A 153 0.28 3.74 8.39
CA THR A 153 -0.49 4.95 8.75
C THR A 153 -1.25 4.75 10.04
N THR A 154 -1.45 5.82 10.79
CA THR A 154 -2.30 5.83 11.99
C THR A 154 -3.70 5.32 11.64
N GLY A 155 -4.29 4.50 12.53
CA GLY A 155 -5.58 3.83 12.30
C GLY A 155 -5.49 2.51 11.54
N SER A 156 -4.29 2.08 11.15
CA SER A 156 -4.03 0.72 10.66
C SER A 156 -3.79 -0.25 11.82
N VAL A 157 -4.28 -1.48 11.67
CA VAL A 157 -4.10 -2.54 12.67
C VAL A 157 -2.96 -3.51 12.34
N THR A 158 -2.25 -3.31 11.22
CA THR A 158 -1.22 -4.23 10.73
C THR A 158 -0.18 -4.55 11.81
N PHE A 159 0.27 -3.54 12.55
CA PHE A 159 1.29 -3.65 13.59
C PHE A 159 0.73 -3.52 15.01
N GLY A 160 -0.53 -3.93 15.24
CA GLY A 160 -1.14 -3.99 16.57
C GLY A 160 -1.65 -2.65 17.12
N MET A 161 -1.62 -1.58 16.32
CA MET A 161 -2.19 -0.29 16.74
C MET A 161 -3.73 -0.30 16.69
N PRO A 162 -4.41 0.55 17.48
CA PRO A 162 -5.86 0.65 17.45
C PRO A 162 -6.39 1.02 16.06
N PRO A 163 -7.55 0.46 15.64
CA PRO A 163 -8.18 0.83 14.38
C PRO A 163 -8.68 2.29 14.42
N GLY A 164 -8.63 2.94 13.27
CA GLY A 164 -9.13 4.30 13.09
C GLY A 164 -9.48 4.64 11.65
N PRO A 165 -10.13 5.80 11.41
CA PRO A 165 -10.45 6.26 10.07
C PRO A 165 -9.17 6.55 9.28
N ARG A 166 -9.22 6.24 7.98
CA ARG A 166 -8.17 6.54 7.02
C ARG A 166 -8.81 7.06 5.75
N HIS A 167 -8.20 8.07 5.15
CA HIS A 167 -8.71 8.79 3.98
C HIS A 167 -7.80 8.61 2.76
N ILE A 168 -6.53 8.29 2.99
CA ILE A 168 -5.54 8.09 1.93
C ILE A 168 -5.42 6.59 1.62
N PRO A 169 -5.66 6.16 0.36
CA PRO A 169 -5.51 4.77 -0.02
C PRO A 169 -4.02 4.39 -0.14
N GLY A 170 -3.74 3.07 -0.16
CA GLY A 170 -2.42 2.50 -0.44
C GLY A 170 -1.76 1.86 0.76
N LEU A 171 -1.79 2.50 1.93
CA LEU A 171 -1.25 1.93 3.17
C LEU A 171 -2.36 1.66 4.19
N GLY A 172 -2.03 0.81 5.14
CA GLY A 172 -2.89 0.46 6.26
C GLY A 172 -4.02 -0.50 5.93
N THR A 173 -4.34 -1.31 6.90
CA THR A 173 -5.44 -2.28 6.82
C THR A 173 -6.32 -2.24 8.06
N SER A 174 -7.58 -2.66 7.93
CA SER A 174 -8.51 -2.86 9.07
C SER A 174 -8.46 -4.30 9.61
N THR A 175 -7.64 -5.15 9.00
CA THR A 175 -7.38 -6.53 9.43
C THR A 175 -5.92 -6.84 9.13
N ARG A 176 -5.19 -7.41 10.08
CA ARG A 176 -3.78 -7.80 9.88
C ARG A 176 -3.69 -8.78 8.69
N PRO A 177 -2.84 -8.45 7.68
CA PRO A 177 -2.70 -9.34 6.52
C PRO A 177 -2.07 -10.69 6.91
N PRO A 178 -2.62 -11.82 6.47
CA PRO A 178 -2.08 -13.15 6.80
C PRO A 178 -0.65 -13.39 6.33
N ILE A 179 -0.24 -12.74 5.21
CA ILE A 179 1.15 -12.85 4.71
C ILE A 179 2.16 -12.10 5.57
N PHE A 180 1.72 -11.20 6.47
CA PHE A 180 2.64 -10.47 7.35
C PHE A 180 3.25 -11.40 8.38
N GLN A 181 4.56 -11.53 8.35
CA GLN A 181 5.37 -12.22 9.34
C GLN A 181 6.25 -11.18 10.05
N ASP A 182 6.08 -11.10 11.35
CA ASP A 182 6.94 -10.24 12.16
C ASP A 182 8.33 -10.84 12.30
N SER A 183 9.33 -9.99 12.46
CA SER A 183 10.71 -10.41 12.62
C SER A 183 11.42 -9.55 13.66
N PRO A 184 12.24 -10.14 14.52
CA PRO A 184 13.12 -9.37 15.39
C PRO A 184 13.96 -8.37 14.57
N GLY A 185 14.03 -7.12 15.04
CA GLY A 185 14.79 -6.07 14.36
C GLY A 185 14.03 -5.35 13.22
N LEU A 186 12.81 -5.76 12.87
CA LEU A 186 11.96 -4.98 11.96
C LEU A 186 11.45 -3.73 12.69
N GLU A 187 12.00 -2.56 12.35
CA GLU A 187 11.48 -1.28 12.88
C GLU A 187 10.09 -1.00 12.25
N LYS A 188 9.09 -0.71 13.09
CA LYS A 188 7.71 -0.42 12.69
C LYS A 188 7.38 1.01 13.06
N VAL A 189 6.90 1.78 12.08
CA VAL A 189 6.66 3.21 12.25
C VAL A 189 5.28 3.55 11.73
N HIS A 190 4.51 4.32 12.53
CA HIS A 190 3.23 4.88 12.12
C HIS A 190 3.36 6.37 11.86
N VAL A 191 2.71 6.83 10.80
CA VAL A 191 2.65 8.23 10.38
C VAL A 191 1.20 8.68 10.28
N GLU A 192 0.88 9.84 10.82
CA GLU A 192 -0.44 10.46 10.62
C GLU A 192 -0.58 10.96 9.17
N GLU A 193 -1.76 10.79 8.58
CA GLU A 193 -2.02 11.14 7.18
C GLU A 193 -1.73 12.61 6.84
N ILE A 194 -1.86 13.51 7.82
CA ILE A 194 -1.50 14.92 7.65
C ILE A 194 -0.02 15.10 7.26
N HIS A 195 0.89 14.34 7.86
CA HIS A 195 2.31 14.41 7.54
C HIS A 195 2.62 13.81 6.16
N ALA A 196 1.84 12.79 5.74
CA ALA A 196 1.91 12.27 4.38
C ALA A 196 1.52 13.33 3.34
N ILE A 197 0.43 14.07 3.59
CA ILE A 197 -0.03 15.17 2.73
C ILE A 197 1.04 16.26 2.64
N HIS A 198 1.62 16.65 3.77
CA HIS A 198 2.68 17.66 3.80
C HIS A 198 3.89 17.24 2.95
N MET A 199 4.32 15.99 3.06
CA MET A 199 5.47 15.49 2.29
C MET A 199 5.18 15.42 0.80
N CYS A 200 3.99 14.97 0.38
CA CYS A 200 3.57 14.98 -1.01
C CYS A 200 3.62 16.41 -1.60
N ARG A 201 3.01 17.37 -0.89
CA ARG A 201 2.93 18.77 -1.34
C ARG A 201 4.28 19.48 -1.31
N ARG A 202 5.13 19.19 -0.32
CA ARG A 202 6.52 19.70 -0.28
C ARG A 202 7.29 19.20 -1.49
N LEU A 203 7.28 17.91 -1.77
CA LEU A 203 8.00 17.34 -2.91
C LEU A 203 7.52 17.95 -4.24
N ALA A 204 6.20 18.14 -4.37
CA ALA A 204 5.63 18.82 -5.54
C ALA A 204 6.14 20.26 -5.68
N ARG A 205 6.12 21.03 -4.58
CA ARG A 205 6.56 22.44 -4.57
C ARG A 205 8.07 22.59 -4.79
N ASP A 206 8.86 21.75 -4.09
CA ASP A 206 10.30 21.95 -3.99
C ASP A 206 11.07 21.22 -5.11
N SER A 207 10.48 20.18 -5.72
CA SER A 207 11.13 19.35 -6.74
C SER A 207 10.31 19.15 -8.02
N GLY A 208 9.06 19.63 -8.07
CA GLY A 208 8.19 19.44 -9.22
C GLY A 208 7.71 17.99 -9.42
N ILE A 209 7.81 17.13 -8.39
CA ILE A 209 7.47 15.72 -8.49
C ILE A 209 6.17 15.46 -7.73
N LEU A 210 5.15 14.97 -8.42
CA LEU A 210 3.90 14.51 -7.82
C LEU A 210 4.02 13.02 -7.44
N VAL A 211 3.71 12.70 -6.18
CA VAL A 211 3.75 11.34 -5.65
C VAL A 211 2.43 10.96 -4.98
N GLY A 212 2.14 9.66 -4.89
CA GLY A 212 0.99 9.17 -4.14
C GLY A 212 1.15 9.30 -2.62
N GLY A 213 0.03 9.21 -1.89
CA GLY A 213 0.02 9.38 -0.44
C GLY A 213 0.86 8.36 0.32
N SER A 214 0.95 7.14 -0.19
CA SER A 214 1.85 6.10 0.35
C SER A 214 3.31 6.54 0.33
N THR A 215 3.76 7.19 -0.76
CA THR A 215 5.10 7.78 -0.84
C THR A 215 5.26 8.90 0.19
N GLY A 216 4.26 9.79 0.32
CA GLY A 216 4.28 10.83 1.34
C GLY A 216 4.41 10.29 2.75
N THR A 217 3.70 9.19 3.07
CA THR A 217 3.79 8.50 4.36
C THR A 217 5.21 7.97 4.61
N VAL A 218 5.79 7.29 3.61
CA VAL A 218 7.16 6.75 3.71
C VAL A 218 8.19 7.88 3.87
N LEU A 219 8.08 8.96 3.09
CA LEU A 219 9.00 10.10 3.18
C LEU A 219 8.87 10.86 4.52
N ALA A 220 7.67 10.94 5.10
CA ALA A 220 7.49 11.51 6.43
C ALA A 220 8.20 10.66 7.51
N ALA A 221 8.15 9.33 7.41
CA ALA A 221 8.92 8.43 8.28
C ALA A 221 10.42 8.63 8.11
N VAL A 222 10.93 8.70 6.87
CA VAL A 222 12.34 8.98 6.58
C VAL A 222 12.78 10.29 7.24
N ALA A 223 12.02 11.36 7.03
CA ALA A 223 12.36 12.68 7.58
C ALA A 223 12.33 12.69 9.12
N ALA A 224 11.35 12.03 9.76
CA ALA A 224 11.27 11.93 11.22
C ALA A 224 12.40 11.08 11.82
N MET A 225 12.92 10.10 11.08
CA MET A 225 14.01 9.23 11.50
C MET A 225 15.39 9.74 11.07
N ALA A 226 15.48 10.82 10.31
CA ALA A 226 16.74 11.37 9.81
C ALA A 226 17.83 11.57 10.91
N PRO A 227 17.50 11.96 12.16
CA PRO A 227 18.50 12.07 13.23
C PRO A 227 19.18 10.74 13.60
N LYS A 228 18.64 9.59 13.21
CA LYS A 228 19.21 8.26 13.45
C LYS A 228 20.24 7.85 12.39
N PHE A 229 20.28 8.55 11.24
CA PHE A 229 21.15 8.17 10.13
C PHE A 229 22.58 8.63 10.39
N ALA A 230 23.52 7.72 10.20
CA ALA A 230 24.92 8.07 10.22
C ALA A 230 25.27 8.97 9.02
N PRO A 231 26.30 9.84 9.12
CA PRO A 231 26.77 10.59 7.97
C PRO A 231 27.08 9.67 6.77
N ARG A 232 26.60 10.04 5.59
CA ARG A 232 26.75 9.28 4.34
C ARG A 232 25.98 7.96 4.27
N SER A 233 25.03 7.70 5.17
CA SER A 233 24.13 6.55 5.04
C SER A 233 23.37 6.60 3.74
N THR A 234 23.29 5.47 3.05
CA THR A 234 22.38 5.27 1.91
C THR A 234 21.00 4.91 2.43
N VAL A 235 20.02 5.81 2.18
CA VAL A 235 18.64 5.64 2.61
C VAL A 235 17.75 5.49 1.39
N VAL A 236 17.08 4.35 1.27
CA VAL A 236 16.15 4.06 0.17
C VAL A 236 14.72 4.05 0.68
N ALA A 237 13.84 4.73 -0.04
CA ALA A 237 12.41 4.78 0.22
C ALA A 237 11.64 4.34 -1.04
N ILE A 238 10.73 3.39 -0.91
CA ILE A 238 9.93 2.93 -2.05
C ILE A 238 8.78 3.90 -2.31
N SER A 239 8.70 4.40 -3.55
CA SER A 239 7.59 5.20 -4.07
C SER A 239 6.75 4.33 -5.03
N PRO A 240 5.58 3.82 -4.61
CA PRO A 240 4.85 2.83 -5.39
C PRO A 240 4.02 3.41 -6.53
N ASP A 241 3.65 4.70 -6.48
CA ASP A 241 2.89 5.35 -7.53
C ASP A 241 3.10 6.88 -7.60
N LEU A 242 2.71 7.45 -8.72
CA LEU A 242 2.77 8.88 -8.99
C LEU A 242 1.50 9.61 -8.53
N GLY A 243 1.58 10.94 -8.39
CA GLY A 243 0.57 11.76 -7.76
C GLY A 243 -0.63 12.16 -8.63
N GLU A 244 -0.60 11.93 -9.94
CA GLU A 244 -1.64 12.39 -10.86
C GLU A 244 -3.03 11.80 -10.55
N ARG A 245 -3.07 10.67 -9.86
CA ARG A 245 -4.32 10.04 -9.40
C ARG A 245 -4.93 10.74 -8.18
N TYR A 246 -4.21 11.64 -7.55
CA TYR A 246 -4.54 12.26 -6.26
C TYR A 246 -4.71 13.77 -6.35
N LEU A 247 -4.82 14.33 -7.58
CA LEU A 247 -5.01 15.76 -7.82
C LEU A 247 -6.32 16.29 -7.20
N GLU A 248 -7.35 15.45 -7.12
CA GLU A 248 -8.67 15.77 -6.56
C GLU A 248 -8.76 15.43 -5.05
N THR A 249 -7.66 15.05 -4.42
CA THR A 249 -7.58 14.66 -3.00
C THR A 249 -6.39 15.32 -2.32
N ILE A 250 -5.25 14.64 -2.23
CA ILE A 250 -4.03 15.11 -1.54
C ILE A 250 -3.57 16.50 -2.02
N TYR A 251 -3.77 16.82 -3.29
CA TYR A 251 -3.35 18.09 -3.91
C TYR A 251 -4.49 19.11 -4.04
N ASP A 252 -5.72 18.76 -3.64
CA ASP A 252 -6.87 19.68 -3.58
C ASP A 252 -7.01 20.26 -2.17
N ASP A 253 -6.99 21.60 -2.05
CA ASP A 253 -7.07 22.28 -0.77
C ASP A 253 -8.43 22.07 -0.09
N GLY A 254 -9.51 22.06 -0.87
CA GLY A 254 -10.86 21.85 -0.35
C GLY A 254 -10.99 20.48 0.31
N TRP A 255 -10.53 19.43 -0.38
CA TRP A 255 -10.53 18.07 0.15
C TRP A 255 -9.67 17.94 1.42
N VAL A 256 -8.49 18.58 1.43
CA VAL A 256 -7.58 18.54 2.60
C VAL A 256 -8.20 19.28 3.79
N VAL A 257 -8.75 20.46 3.59
CA VAL A 257 -9.35 21.26 4.66
C VAL A 257 -10.60 20.58 5.26
N GLU A 258 -11.43 19.98 4.41
CA GLU A 258 -12.64 19.25 4.83
C GLU A 258 -12.29 18.09 5.80
N ARG A 259 -11.17 17.39 5.57
CA ARG A 259 -10.82 16.15 6.30
C ARG A 259 -9.83 16.36 7.43
N PHE A 260 -8.94 17.31 7.28
CA PHE A 260 -7.81 17.52 8.20
C PHE A 260 -7.76 18.93 8.81
N GLY A 261 -8.65 19.82 8.37
CA GLY A 261 -8.70 21.21 8.82
C GLY A 261 -7.69 22.11 8.12
N VAL A 262 -7.88 23.44 8.25
CA VAL A 262 -7.07 24.45 7.54
C VAL A 262 -5.57 24.38 7.88
N LYS A 263 -5.22 23.94 9.09
CA LYS A 263 -3.81 23.77 9.51
C LYS A 263 -3.06 22.71 8.67
N ALA A 264 -3.79 21.85 7.98
CA ALA A 264 -3.21 20.85 7.10
C ALA A 264 -2.58 21.45 5.83
N LEU A 265 -2.83 22.72 5.54
CA LEU A 265 -2.17 23.46 4.45
C LEU A 265 -0.83 24.08 4.87
N ASP A 266 -0.51 24.08 6.17
CA ASP A 266 0.77 24.58 6.69
C ASP A 266 1.88 23.53 6.48
N LEU A 267 2.62 23.69 5.38
CA LEU A 267 3.67 22.77 5.00
C LEU A 267 4.97 22.95 5.81
N ASP A 268 5.09 23.94 6.66
CA ASP A 268 6.29 24.18 7.45
C ASP A 268 6.32 23.33 8.74
N THR A 269 5.20 22.70 9.09
CA THR A 269 5.13 21.74 10.20
C THR A 269 6.08 20.56 9.96
N PRO A 270 7.03 20.28 10.89
CA PRO A 270 7.94 19.14 10.73
C PRO A 270 7.18 17.81 10.73
N PRO A 271 7.57 16.86 9.89
CA PRO A 271 6.95 15.54 9.88
C PRO A 271 7.21 14.80 11.20
N LYS A 272 6.21 14.04 11.65
CA LYS A 272 6.28 13.21 12.85
C LYS A 272 5.96 11.76 12.48
N ALA A 273 6.61 10.85 13.17
CA ALA A 273 6.35 9.43 13.09
C ALA A 273 6.47 8.80 14.48
N PHE A 274 5.68 7.77 14.71
CA PHE A 274 5.67 7.03 15.98
C PHE A 274 6.26 5.64 15.76
N VAL A 275 7.30 5.31 16.50
CA VAL A 275 7.84 3.94 16.50
C VAL A 275 6.90 3.06 17.30
N VAL A 276 6.44 1.95 16.71
CA VAL A 276 5.56 1.00 17.39
C VAL A 276 6.38 0.20 18.40
N PRO A 277 6.02 0.20 19.69
CA PRO A 277 6.70 -0.63 20.67
C PRO A 277 6.58 -2.13 20.35
N GLU A 278 7.65 -2.88 20.52
CA GLU A 278 7.65 -4.34 20.25
C GLU A 278 6.56 -5.10 21.03
N ALA A 279 6.25 -4.64 22.25
CA ALA A 279 5.22 -5.24 23.09
C ALA A 279 3.79 -5.23 22.49
N LEU A 280 3.49 -4.36 21.53
CA LEU A 280 2.17 -4.26 20.90
C LEU A 280 1.99 -5.25 19.71
N VAL A 281 3.04 -5.85 19.22
CA VAL A 281 3.01 -6.69 18.00
C VAL A 281 2.86 -8.18 18.33
N ALA A 282 2.98 -8.57 19.59
CA ALA A 282 3.03 -9.96 20.07
C ALA A 282 1.66 -10.65 20.26
N HIS A 283 0.57 -10.08 19.70
CA HIS A 283 -0.78 -10.69 19.83
C HIS A 283 -1.46 -10.94 18.49
#